data_34b89b64801e1098fa7972fbb5e0e49f
#
_entry.id   34b89b64801e1098fa7972fbb5e0e49f
#
_cell.length_a   1.000
_cell.length_b   1.000
_cell.length_c   1.000
_cell.angle_alpha   90.00
_cell.angle_beta   90.00
_cell.angle_gamma   90.00
#
_symmetry.space_group_name_H-M   'P 1'
#
loop_
_entity.id
_entity.type
_entity.pdbx_description
1 polymer ?
#
loop_
_entity_poly.entity_id
_entity_poly.type
_entity_poly.pdbx_seq_one_letter_code
_entity_poly.pdbx_strand_id
1 'polypeptide(L)'
;EILELKNTVNTMVDQLSAFADEVTRVAREVGIEGKLGGQAEVKGVAGTWRDLTENVNQLAENLTGQVRNIAQVTTAVALGDLSQKISVDARGEILELKNTINTMVDQLSSFADEVTRVAREVGTEGKLGGQAQVRDVSGTWRHLTENVNELALTLTTQLRAIAAVSTAVASGDLSQQVR
;
A
#
# COMPACT_ATOMS: atom_id res chain seq x y z
N GLU A 1 -55.53 28.51 0.11
CA GLU A 1 -54.26 29.29 0.04
C GLU A 1 -53.51 29.29 1.37
N ILE A 2 -54.06 29.75 2.52
CA ILE A 2 -53.37 29.77 3.83
C ILE A 2 -53.05 28.33 4.31
N LEU A 3 -53.98 27.38 4.14
CA LEU A 3 -53.81 26.00 4.48
C LEU A 3 -52.75 25.31 3.62
N GLU A 4 -52.72 25.61 2.33
CA GLU A 4 -51.69 25.11 1.41
C GLU A 4 -50.32 25.66 1.74
N LEU A 5 -50.23 26.96 2.04
CA LEU A 5 -48.96 27.59 2.48
C LEU A 5 -48.45 26.93 3.77
N LYS A 6 -49.34 26.73 4.77
CA LYS A 6 -49.02 26.03 6.01
C LYS A 6 -48.48 24.62 5.73
N ASN A 7 -49.16 23.85 4.89
CA ASN A 7 -48.73 22.46 4.58
C ASN A 7 -47.39 22.44 3.83
N THR A 8 -47.21 23.37 2.87
CA THR A 8 -45.92 23.49 2.15
C THR A 8 -44.78 23.83 3.07
N VAL A 9 -44.95 24.80 4.00
CA VAL A 9 -43.94 25.17 4.99
C VAL A 9 -43.63 24.00 5.93
N ASN A 10 -44.64 23.30 6.44
CA ASN A 10 -44.44 22.15 7.31
C ASN A 10 -43.70 21.04 6.59
N THR A 11 -44.06 20.69 5.36
CA THR A 11 -43.36 19.69 4.55
C THR A 11 -41.91 20.08 4.34
N MET A 12 -41.60 21.34 4.10
CA MET A 12 -40.23 21.83 3.95
C MET A 12 -39.45 21.72 5.24
N VAL A 13 -40.04 22.03 6.39
CA VAL A 13 -39.42 21.88 7.70
C VAL A 13 -39.12 20.40 8.00
N ASP A 14 -40.07 19.51 7.74
CA ASP A 14 -39.93 18.08 7.92
C ASP A 14 -38.81 17.50 7.05
N GLN A 15 -38.72 17.91 5.79
CA GLN A 15 -37.67 17.51 4.86
C GLN A 15 -36.27 18.00 5.32
N LEU A 16 -36.22 19.27 5.79
CA LEU A 16 -34.94 19.83 6.31
C LEU A 16 -34.48 19.11 7.55
N SER A 17 -35.39 18.80 8.47
CA SER A 17 -35.08 18.05 9.69
C SER A 17 -34.58 16.65 9.34
N ALA A 18 -35.28 15.91 8.49
CA ALA A 18 -34.89 14.58 8.07
C ALA A 18 -33.53 14.58 7.37
N PHE A 19 -33.24 15.58 6.51
CA PHE A 19 -31.94 15.74 5.88
C PHE A 19 -30.83 15.99 6.91
N ALA A 20 -31.05 16.91 7.86
CA ALA A 20 -30.08 17.23 8.90
C ALA A 20 -29.76 16.02 9.79
N ASP A 21 -30.79 15.24 10.17
CA ASP A 21 -30.64 14.04 10.98
C ASP A 21 -29.83 12.96 10.24
N GLU A 22 -30.14 12.71 8.97
CA GLU A 22 -29.44 11.72 8.15
C GLU A 22 -27.98 12.09 7.87
N VAL A 23 -27.72 13.36 7.52
CA VAL A 23 -26.34 13.84 7.32
C VAL A 23 -25.53 13.75 8.62
N THR A 24 -26.16 14.12 9.75
CA THR A 24 -25.52 14.00 11.08
C THR A 24 -25.22 12.53 11.42
N ARG A 25 -26.15 11.62 11.12
CA ARG A 25 -25.94 10.18 11.31
C ARG A 25 -24.77 9.68 10.48
N VAL A 26 -24.74 9.94 9.17
CA VAL A 26 -23.66 9.51 8.27
C VAL A 26 -22.31 10.11 8.69
N ALA A 27 -22.29 11.41 9.04
CA ALA A 27 -21.08 12.06 9.51
C ALA A 27 -20.53 11.44 10.81
N ARG A 28 -21.41 11.06 11.74
CA ARG A 28 -21.02 10.36 12.97
C ARG A 28 -20.51 8.96 12.69
N GLU A 29 -21.24 8.16 11.90
CA GLU A 29 -20.86 6.79 11.55
C GLU A 29 -19.49 6.76 10.87
N VAL A 30 -19.27 7.60 9.87
CA VAL A 30 -18.01 7.64 9.10
C VAL A 30 -16.90 8.33 9.87
N GLY A 31 -17.17 9.52 10.43
CA GLY A 31 -16.13 10.38 11.02
C GLY A 31 -15.75 10.06 12.46
N ILE A 32 -16.68 9.51 13.27
CA ILE A 32 -16.46 9.25 14.69
C ILE A 32 -16.38 7.75 14.98
N GLU A 33 -17.31 6.97 14.42
CA GLU A 33 -17.39 5.53 14.70
C GLU A 33 -16.54 4.69 13.74
N GLY A 34 -16.01 5.28 12.66
CA GLY A 34 -15.23 4.59 11.66
C GLY A 34 -16.04 3.55 10.85
N LYS A 35 -17.36 3.64 10.89
CA LYS A 35 -18.25 2.76 10.14
C LYS A 35 -18.41 3.26 8.71
N LEU A 36 -17.66 2.67 7.80
CA LEU A 36 -17.67 3.05 6.39
C LEU A 36 -18.84 2.43 5.63
N GLY A 37 -19.45 3.19 4.71
CA GLY A 37 -20.51 2.75 3.79
C GLY A 37 -21.91 3.17 4.18
N GLY A 38 -22.08 4.00 5.21
CA GLY A 38 -23.37 4.64 5.53
C GLY A 38 -23.76 5.61 4.43
N GLN A 39 -25.05 5.61 4.07
CA GLN A 39 -25.64 6.55 3.12
C GLN A 39 -26.84 7.26 3.76
N ALA A 40 -27.03 8.54 3.44
CA ALA A 40 -28.19 9.31 3.87
C ALA A 40 -29.41 8.91 3.03
N GLU A 41 -30.53 8.61 3.67
CA GLU A 41 -31.79 8.26 3.02
C GLU A 41 -32.89 9.24 3.43
N VAL A 42 -33.17 10.23 2.59
CA VAL A 42 -34.19 11.24 2.84
C VAL A 42 -35.37 11.07 1.88
N LYS A 43 -36.52 10.70 2.41
CA LYS A 43 -37.73 10.45 1.62
C LYS A 43 -38.41 11.76 1.20
N GLY A 44 -38.95 11.77 -0.02
CA GLY A 44 -39.80 12.86 -0.51
C GLY A 44 -39.06 14.15 -0.90
N VAL A 45 -37.73 14.15 -0.90
CA VAL A 45 -36.91 15.31 -1.29
C VAL A 45 -36.85 15.44 -2.82
N ALA A 46 -36.85 16.70 -3.30
CA ALA A 46 -36.70 17.05 -4.69
C ALA A 46 -35.80 18.28 -4.86
N GLY A 47 -35.31 18.52 -6.08
CA GLY A 47 -34.47 19.68 -6.38
C GLY A 47 -33.20 19.68 -5.54
N THR A 48 -32.81 20.83 -5.00
CA THR A 48 -31.56 21.05 -4.29
C THR A 48 -31.36 20.11 -3.10
N TRP A 49 -32.41 19.69 -2.39
CA TRP A 49 -32.27 18.75 -1.24
C TRP A 49 -31.90 17.34 -1.70
N ARG A 50 -32.42 16.93 -2.85
CA ARG A 50 -31.97 15.66 -3.47
C ARG A 50 -30.52 15.75 -3.85
N ASP A 51 -30.11 16.83 -4.54
CA ASP A 51 -28.75 17.02 -5.01
C ASP A 51 -27.77 17.05 -3.84
N LEU A 52 -28.14 17.68 -2.69
CA LEU A 52 -27.34 17.68 -1.47
C LEU A 52 -27.20 16.27 -0.86
N THR A 53 -28.31 15.50 -0.83
CA THR A 53 -28.28 14.12 -0.32
C THR A 53 -27.38 13.24 -1.20
N GLU A 54 -27.50 13.35 -2.51
CA GLU A 54 -26.68 12.63 -3.48
C GLU A 54 -25.19 13.00 -3.34
N ASN A 55 -24.87 14.29 -3.18
CA ASN A 55 -23.50 14.75 -2.96
C ASN A 55 -22.91 14.21 -1.64
N VAL A 56 -23.68 14.17 -0.56
CA VAL A 56 -23.24 13.57 0.71
C VAL A 56 -22.99 12.07 0.55
N ASN A 57 -23.87 11.36 -0.15
CA ASN A 57 -23.72 9.94 -0.42
C ASN A 57 -22.51 9.65 -1.30
N GLN A 58 -22.29 10.44 -2.35
CA GLN A 58 -21.12 10.33 -3.21
C GLN A 58 -19.81 10.55 -2.44
N LEU A 59 -19.78 11.54 -1.53
CA LEU A 59 -18.64 11.80 -0.66
C LEU A 59 -18.38 10.61 0.27
N ALA A 60 -19.42 10.07 0.92
CA ALA A 60 -19.31 8.92 1.81
C ALA A 60 -18.86 7.65 1.06
N GLU A 61 -19.36 7.42 -0.14
CA GLU A 61 -18.99 6.29 -1.00
C GLU A 61 -17.53 6.38 -1.47
N ASN A 62 -17.13 7.55 -1.97
CA ASN A 62 -15.75 7.79 -2.42
C ASN A 62 -14.75 7.56 -1.26
N LEU A 63 -15.01 8.16 -0.10
CA LEU A 63 -14.16 7.98 1.08
C LEU A 63 -14.12 6.52 1.53
N THR A 64 -15.27 5.85 1.54
CA THR A 64 -15.38 4.41 1.88
C THR A 64 -14.52 3.55 0.94
N GLY A 65 -14.65 3.76 -0.37
CA GLY A 65 -13.90 3.02 -1.38
C GLY A 65 -12.40 3.23 -1.24
N GLN A 66 -11.97 4.48 -1.06
CA GLN A 66 -10.57 4.83 -0.90
C GLN A 66 -9.96 4.20 0.36
N VAL A 67 -10.60 4.36 1.53
CA VAL A 67 -10.09 3.82 2.80
C VAL A 67 -10.07 2.28 2.78
N ARG A 68 -11.12 1.63 2.27
CA ARG A 68 -11.15 0.16 2.16
C ARG A 68 -10.07 -0.38 1.24
N ASN A 69 -9.81 0.25 0.10
CA ASN A 69 -8.76 -0.19 -0.80
C ASN A 69 -7.37 0.01 -0.20
N ILE A 70 -7.13 1.12 0.49
CA ILE A 70 -5.89 1.34 1.26
C ILE A 70 -5.72 0.25 2.33
N ALA A 71 -6.75 -0.03 3.11
CA ALA A 71 -6.72 -1.06 4.15
C ALA A 71 -6.46 -2.46 3.56
N GLN A 72 -7.07 -2.78 2.41
CA GLN A 72 -6.85 -4.05 1.72
C GLN A 72 -5.40 -4.21 1.29
N VAL A 73 -4.83 -3.21 0.63
CA VAL A 73 -3.44 -3.27 0.15
C VAL A 73 -2.45 -3.31 1.31
N THR A 74 -2.65 -2.50 2.34
CA THR A 74 -1.77 -2.54 3.53
C THR A 74 -1.85 -3.87 4.28
N THR A 75 -3.02 -4.49 4.33
CA THR A 75 -3.18 -5.84 4.89
C THR A 75 -2.47 -6.89 4.02
N ALA A 76 -2.58 -6.82 2.70
CA ALA A 76 -1.86 -7.70 1.78
C ALA A 76 -0.36 -7.61 1.98
N VAL A 77 0.19 -6.38 2.07
CA VAL A 77 1.61 -6.14 2.36
C VAL A 77 2.03 -6.74 3.71
N ALA A 78 1.20 -6.57 4.75
CA ALA A 78 1.48 -7.15 6.07
C ALA A 78 1.51 -8.69 6.06
N LEU A 79 0.78 -9.32 5.13
CA LEU A 79 0.79 -10.78 4.92
C LEU A 79 1.86 -11.24 3.91
N GLY A 80 2.69 -10.32 3.39
CA GLY A 80 3.75 -10.63 2.44
C GLY A 80 3.31 -10.66 0.97
N ASP A 81 2.05 -10.33 0.66
CA ASP A 81 1.59 -10.15 -0.73
C ASP A 81 1.91 -8.73 -1.22
N LEU A 82 2.99 -8.63 -1.98
CA LEU A 82 3.48 -7.39 -2.58
C LEU A 82 2.97 -7.18 -4.03
N SER A 83 2.02 -8.00 -4.47
CA SER A 83 1.44 -7.88 -5.82
C SER A 83 0.30 -6.87 -5.89
N GLN A 84 -0.29 -6.50 -4.74
CA GLN A 84 -1.44 -5.63 -4.65
C GLN A 84 -1.04 -4.15 -4.64
N LYS A 85 -1.84 -3.34 -5.33
CA LYS A 85 -1.67 -1.87 -5.37
C LYS A 85 -2.99 -1.15 -5.17
N ILE A 86 -2.90 0.06 -4.64
CA ILE A 86 -4.05 0.95 -4.55
C ILE A 86 -4.41 1.40 -5.95
N SER A 87 -5.61 1.02 -6.43
CA SER A 87 -6.09 1.27 -7.79
C SER A 87 -7.23 2.29 -7.86
N VAL A 88 -7.90 2.58 -6.74
CA VAL A 88 -9.03 3.51 -6.69
C VAL A 88 -8.68 4.90 -7.23
N ASP A 89 -9.68 5.56 -7.83
CA ASP A 89 -9.54 6.97 -8.20
C ASP A 89 -9.39 7.82 -6.93
N ALA A 90 -8.38 8.68 -6.94
CA ALA A 90 -8.05 9.53 -5.80
C ALA A 90 -7.51 10.88 -6.29
N ARG A 91 -7.73 11.94 -5.50
CA ARG A 91 -7.29 13.30 -5.80
C ARG A 91 -6.67 13.93 -4.55
N GLY A 92 -5.89 15.01 -4.75
CA GLY A 92 -5.27 15.75 -3.65
C GLY A 92 -4.39 14.84 -2.77
N GLU A 93 -4.47 15.02 -1.48
CA GLU A 93 -3.65 14.30 -0.49
C GLU A 93 -3.85 12.77 -0.52
N ILE A 94 -5.05 12.29 -0.86
CA ILE A 94 -5.30 10.85 -1.01
C ILE A 94 -4.56 10.27 -2.22
N LEU A 95 -4.41 11.04 -3.30
CA LEU A 95 -3.59 10.63 -4.44
C LEU A 95 -2.11 10.56 -4.06
N GLU A 96 -1.61 11.50 -3.27
CA GLU A 96 -0.24 11.46 -2.75
C GLU A 96 -0.01 10.24 -1.86
N LEU A 97 -0.96 9.95 -0.95
CA LEU A 97 -0.94 8.75 -0.12
C LEU A 97 -0.93 7.46 -0.96
N LYS A 98 -1.82 7.36 -1.95
CA LYS A 98 -1.85 6.26 -2.92
C LYS A 98 -0.50 6.05 -3.59
N ASN A 99 0.09 7.11 -4.13
CA ASN A 99 1.37 7.05 -4.83
C ASN A 99 2.50 6.63 -3.88
N THR A 100 2.53 7.18 -2.67
CA THR A 100 3.52 6.82 -1.65
C THR A 100 3.45 5.35 -1.25
N ILE A 101 2.25 4.82 -0.99
CA ILE A 101 2.06 3.41 -0.64
C ILE A 101 2.43 2.51 -1.84
N ASN A 102 2.01 2.85 -3.05
CA ASN A 102 2.35 2.07 -4.24
C ASN A 102 3.85 2.04 -4.49
N THR A 103 4.54 3.17 -4.32
CA THR A 103 6.02 3.23 -4.41
C THR A 103 6.68 2.37 -3.33
N MET A 104 6.19 2.40 -2.10
CA MET A 104 6.69 1.54 -1.02
C MET A 104 6.52 0.05 -1.36
N VAL A 105 5.38 -0.35 -1.89
CA VAL A 105 5.12 -1.74 -2.33
C VAL A 105 6.09 -2.14 -3.44
N ASP A 106 6.33 -1.28 -4.41
CA ASP A 106 7.29 -1.54 -5.50
C ASP A 106 8.72 -1.72 -4.98
N GLN A 107 9.15 -0.88 -4.05
CA GLN A 107 10.48 -0.99 -3.45
C GLN A 107 10.64 -2.28 -2.64
N LEU A 108 9.62 -2.65 -1.84
CA LEU A 108 9.59 -3.90 -1.08
C LEU A 108 9.65 -5.12 -2.00
N SER A 109 8.84 -5.14 -3.06
CA SER A 109 8.82 -6.24 -4.03
C SER A 109 10.17 -6.38 -4.73
N SER A 110 10.72 -5.28 -5.24
CA SER A 110 12.02 -5.26 -5.91
C SER A 110 13.15 -5.73 -4.99
N PHE A 111 13.14 -5.31 -3.72
CA PHE A 111 14.12 -5.75 -2.74
C PHE A 111 14.00 -7.26 -2.45
N ALA A 112 12.77 -7.76 -2.22
CA ALA A 112 12.53 -9.17 -1.97
C ALA A 112 12.95 -10.06 -3.14
N ASP A 113 12.65 -9.65 -4.37
CA ASP A 113 13.03 -10.36 -5.59
C ASP A 113 14.55 -10.42 -5.77
N GLU A 114 15.23 -9.29 -5.57
CA GLU A 114 16.67 -9.19 -5.72
C GLU A 114 17.42 -10.00 -4.64
N VAL A 115 16.99 -9.93 -3.38
CA VAL A 115 17.58 -10.73 -2.29
C VAL A 115 17.37 -12.23 -2.56
N THR A 116 16.17 -12.61 -2.99
CA THR A 116 15.85 -14.01 -3.32
C THR A 116 16.69 -14.49 -4.50
N ARG A 117 16.87 -13.66 -5.53
CA ARG A 117 17.72 -13.97 -6.69
C ARG A 117 19.17 -14.20 -6.27
N VAL A 118 19.76 -13.25 -5.51
CA VAL A 118 21.15 -13.36 -5.04
C VAL A 118 21.33 -14.60 -4.14
N ALA A 119 20.39 -14.84 -3.22
CA ALA A 119 20.45 -16.01 -2.33
C ALA A 119 20.41 -17.33 -3.13
N ARG A 120 19.59 -17.42 -4.19
CA ARG A 120 19.52 -18.59 -5.07
C ARG A 120 20.80 -18.76 -5.90
N GLU A 121 21.27 -17.69 -6.54
CA GLU A 121 22.48 -17.72 -7.36
C GLU A 121 23.68 -18.19 -6.55
N VAL A 122 23.92 -17.60 -5.36
CA VAL A 122 25.05 -17.93 -4.52
C VAL A 122 24.84 -19.27 -3.80
N GLY A 123 23.67 -19.49 -3.18
CA GLY A 123 23.45 -20.61 -2.27
C GLY A 123 23.05 -21.92 -2.97
N THR A 124 22.38 -21.87 -4.10
CA THR A 124 21.83 -23.06 -4.78
C THR A 124 22.54 -23.34 -6.10
N GLU A 125 22.80 -22.30 -6.89
CA GLU A 125 23.36 -22.45 -8.24
C GLU A 125 24.89 -22.35 -8.27
N GLY A 126 25.52 -21.96 -7.15
CA GLY A 126 26.96 -21.77 -7.06
C GLY A 126 27.52 -20.65 -7.96
N LYS A 127 26.65 -19.74 -8.39
CA LYS A 127 27.02 -18.59 -9.21
C LYS A 127 27.52 -17.47 -8.30
N LEU A 128 28.84 -17.39 -8.15
CA LEU A 128 29.49 -16.43 -7.27
C LEU A 128 29.64 -15.06 -7.93
N GLY A 129 29.30 -13.98 -7.19
CA GLY A 129 29.50 -12.58 -7.58
C GLY A 129 28.22 -11.85 -7.97
N GLY A 130 27.03 -12.45 -7.82
CA GLY A 130 25.75 -11.78 -7.98
C GLY A 130 25.58 -10.69 -6.93
N GLN A 131 25.03 -9.54 -7.34
CA GLN A 131 24.69 -8.41 -6.47
C GLN A 131 23.24 -8.00 -6.65
N ALA A 132 22.56 -7.63 -5.56
CA ALA A 132 21.22 -7.08 -5.58
C ALA A 132 21.24 -5.66 -6.17
N GLN A 133 20.32 -5.37 -7.07
CA GLN A 133 20.17 -4.06 -7.72
C GLN A 133 18.75 -3.54 -7.52
N VAL A 134 18.53 -2.81 -6.45
CA VAL A 134 17.24 -2.18 -6.16
C VAL A 134 17.31 -0.71 -6.56
N ARG A 135 16.44 -0.31 -7.49
CA ARG A 135 16.39 1.07 -8.01
C ARG A 135 15.62 1.98 -7.05
N ASP A 136 15.95 3.27 -7.09
CA ASP A 136 15.23 4.34 -6.40
C ASP A 136 15.04 4.16 -4.89
N VAL A 137 15.96 3.42 -4.24
CA VAL A 137 15.95 3.23 -2.81
C VAL A 137 16.84 4.25 -2.10
N SER A 138 16.41 4.68 -0.92
CA SER A 138 17.13 5.61 -0.05
C SER A 138 17.07 5.16 1.41
N GLY A 139 17.84 5.81 2.28
CA GLY A 139 17.84 5.52 3.72
C GLY A 139 18.09 4.04 4.03
N THR A 140 17.30 3.47 4.90
CA THR A 140 17.46 2.08 5.38
C THR A 140 17.42 1.03 4.27
N TRP A 141 16.60 1.22 3.23
CA TRP A 141 16.50 0.29 2.10
C TRP A 141 17.81 0.19 1.31
N ARG A 142 18.48 1.34 1.12
CA ARG A 142 19.82 1.36 0.50
C ARG A 142 20.84 0.59 1.35
N HIS A 143 20.89 0.87 2.65
CA HIS A 143 21.80 0.17 3.56
C HIS A 143 21.55 -1.34 3.60
N LEU A 144 20.27 -1.79 3.57
CA LEU A 144 19.96 -3.22 3.50
C LEU A 144 20.48 -3.85 2.20
N THR A 145 20.32 -3.16 1.07
CA THR A 145 20.84 -3.63 -0.23
C THR A 145 22.38 -3.70 -0.21
N GLU A 146 23.04 -2.69 0.33
CA GLU A 146 24.50 -2.64 0.48
C GLU A 146 25.00 -3.80 1.37
N ASN A 147 24.37 -4.05 2.51
CA ASN A 147 24.71 -5.14 3.41
C ASN A 147 24.54 -6.53 2.76
N VAL A 148 23.46 -6.72 1.98
CA VAL A 148 23.27 -7.98 1.20
C VAL A 148 24.39 -8.15 0.18
N ASN A 149 24.78 -7.08 -0.51
CA ASN A 149 25.85 -7.10 -1.49
C ASN A 149 27.23 -7.37 -0.85
N GLU A 150 27.50 -6.79 0.30
CA GLU A 150 28.73 -7.05 1.07
C GLU A 150 28.80 -8.52 1.52
N LEU A 151 27.68 -9.07 2.04
CA LEU A 151 27.59 -10.49 2.40
C LEU A 151 27.86 -11.39 1.18
N ALA A 152 27.22 -11.13 0.04
CA ALA A 152 27.42 -11.90 -1.18
C ALA A 152 28.87 -11.83 -1.69
N LEU A 153 29.50 -10.65 -1.61
CA LEU A 153 30.89 -10.45 -1.99
C LEU A 153 31.86 -11.22 -1.05
N THR A 154 31.62 -11.15 0.25
CA THR A 154 32.42 -11.85 1.25
C THR A 154 32.37 -13.37 1.05
N LEU A 155 31.16 -13.92 0.88
CA LEU A 155 30.97 -15.34 0.57
C LEU A 155 31.66 -15.74 -0.73
N THR A 156 31.53 -14.94 -1.77
CA THR A 156 32.18 -15.15 -3.06
C THR A 156 33.68 -15.21 -2.92
N THR A 157 34.27 -14.28 -2.18
CA THR A 157 35.72 -14.19 -1.99
C THR A 157 36.23 -15.41 -1.19
N GLN A 158 35.56 -15.78 -0.09
CA GLN A 158 35.94 -16.92 0.73
C GLN A 158 35.84 -18.25 -0.04
N LEU A 159 34.74 -18.48 -0.76
CA LEU A 159 34.55 -19.71 -1.55
C LEU A 159 35.58 -19.84 -2.67
N ARG A 160 35.93 -18.73 -3.35
CA ARG A 160 36.96 -18.72 -4.39
C ARG A 160 38.34 -19.01 -3.79
N ALA A 161 38.66 -18.46 -2.62
CA ALA A 161 39.92 -18.75 -1.93
C ALA A 161 40.02 -20.23 -1.55
N ILE A 162 38.96 -20.82 -0.98
CA ILE A 162 38.89 -22.24 -0.65
C ILE A 162 39.06 -23.11 -1.91
N ALA A 163 38.33 -22.78 -2.99
CA ALA A 163 38.43 -23.51 -4.24
C ALA A 163 39.86 -23.46 -4.85
N ALA A 164 40.51 -22.29 -4.81
CA ALA A 164 41.90 -22.12 -5.29
C ALA A 164 42.87 -22.97 -4.51
N VAL A 165 42.82 -22.97 -3.16
CA VAL A 165 43.66 -23.78 -2.32
C VAL A 165 43.39 -25.27 -2.52
N SER A 166 42.10 -25.67 -2.61
CA SER A 166 41.75 -27.08 -2.88
C SER A 166 42.30 -27.57 -4.23
N THR A 167 42.24 -26.71 -5.27
CA THR A 167 42.83 -27.04 -6.58
C THR A 167 44.36 -27.15 -6.55
N ALA A 168 45.03 -26.25 -5.82
CA ALA A 168 46.48 -26.29 -5.63
C ALA A 168 46.92 -27.59 -4.92
N VAL A 169 46.21 -27.93 -3.83
CA VAL A 169 46.50 -29.20 -3.10
C VAL A 169 46.28 -30.41 -3.99
N ALA A 170 45.21 -30.45 -4.78
CA ALA A 170 44.94 -31.53 -5.73
C ALA A 170 46.04 -31.65 -6.81
N SER A 171 46.72 -30.54 -7.12
CA SER A 171 47.85 -30.48 -8.06
C SER A 171 49.21 -30.75 -7.41
N GLY A 172 49.24 -31.04 -6.09
CA GLY A 172 50.47 -31.33 -5.34
C GLY A 172 51.16 -30.09 -4.75
N ASP A 173 50.61 -28.90 -4.88
CA ASP A 173 51.12 -27.67 -4.26
C ASP A 173 50.51 -27.50 -2.85
N LEU A 174 51.31 -27.84 -1.84
CA LEU A 174 50.97 -27.75 -0.43
C LEU A 174 51.41 -26.41 0.22
N SER A 175 51.90 -25.46 -0.56
CA SER A 175 52.39 -24.17 -0.06
C SER A 175 51.27 -23.14 0.15
N GLN A 176 50.11 -23.39 -0.40
CA GLN A 176 48.94 -22.48 -0.39
C GLN A 176 48.14 -22.60 0.91
N GLN A 177 47.67 -21.47 1.43
CA GLN A 177 46.81 -21.40 2.61
C GLN A 177 45.60 -20.50 2.36
N VAL A 178 44.44 -20.86 2.94
CA VAL A 178 43.27 -20.00 2.97
C VAL A 178 43.51 -18.88 3.99
N ARG A 179 43.36 -17.66 3.59
CA ARG A 179 43.46 -16.46 4.43
C ARG A 179 42.13 -15.79 4.65
#